data_01449964d74584b4c5c32bc0a81b157c
#
_entry.id   01449964d74584b4c5c32bc0a81b157c
#
_cell.length_a   1.000
_cell.length_b   1.000
_cell.length_c   1.000
_cell.angle_alpha   90.00
_cell.angle_beta   90.00
_cell.angle_gamma   90.00
#
_symmetry.space_group_name_H-M   'P 1'
#
loop_
_entity.id
_entity.type
_entity.pdbx_description
1 polymer ?
#
loop_
_entity_poly.entity_id
_entity_poly.type
_entity_poly.pdbx_seq_one_letter_code
_entity_poly.pdbx_strand_id
1 'polypeptide(L)'
;EMASCAGLPLVEDRKDPRKTTTYGVGQLILAAAESGVEKIIVGLGGSSTNDGGCGAAAAVGVKFYDRDGKEFVPTGGTTADICKIDLSGKAEILNKVEIVTMCDIDNPMYGPTGASHIFGPQKGADEAMVLELDEGIKNLSRAITEAIGKDISEVPGTGAAGAMGAGMIAFFGSRLQMGIQTVLDTVKFDEMISDADYIITGEGKLDSQSLRGKVVIGIAERAKKQDKNVIAVVGGADDAEIDKAYEMGVTAVFPINRLPQDF
;
A
#
# COMPACT_ATOMS: atom_id res chain seq x y z
N GLU A 1 10.05 4.97 1.49
CA GLU A 1 9.11 5.24 0.38
C GLU A 1 9.57 4.53 -0.89
N MET A 2 8.74 3.64 -1.47
CA MET A 2 9.08 2.98 -2.73
C MET A 2 9.27 3.98 -3.89
N ALA A 3 8.58 5.12 -3.85
CA ALA A 3 8.72 6.16 -4.87
C ALA A 3 10.13 6.74 -4.98
N SER A 4 10.98 6.58 -3.96
CA SER A 4 12.38 7.03 -4.00
C SER A 4 13.23 6.27 -5.01
N CYS A 5 12.83 5.05 -5.41
CA CYS A 5 13.57 4.22 -6.38
C CYS A 5 12.70 3.59 -7.48
N ALA A 6 11.37 3.66 -7.35
CA ALA A 6 10.41 3.13 -8.32
C ALA A 6 9.22 4.07 -8.52
N GLY A 7 9.43 5.37 -8.37
CA GLY A 7 8.39 6.40 -8.42
C GLY A 7 8.14 6.98 -9.80
N LEU A 8 6.94 7.54 -10.00
CA LEU A 8 6.55 8.24 -11.23
C LEU A 8 7.49 9.38 -11.62
N PRO A 9 8.01 10.21 -10.69
CA PRO A 9 8.95 11.28 -11.03
C PRO A 9 10.25 10.79 -11.67
N LEU A 10 10.66 9.54 -11.42
CA LEU A 10 11.89 8.97 -11.97
C LEU A 10 11.77 8.55 -13.44
N VAL A 11 10.56 8.38 -13.94
CA VAL A 11 10.30 7.94 -15.32
C VAL A 11 9.82 9.09 -16.22
N GLU A 12 9.34 10.20 -15.65
CA GLU A 12 8.91 11.42 -16.35
C GLU A 12 8.13 11.14 -17.65
N ASP A 13 8.68 11.52 -18.82
CA ASP A 13 8.08 11.31 -20.14
C ASP A 13 8.26 9.87 -20.69
N ARG A 14 8.97 9.00 -19.96
CA ARG A 14 9.28 7.62 -20.38
C ARG A 14 8.40 6.60 -19.67
N LYS A 15 7.19 6.98 -19.31
CA LYS A 15 6.24 6.11 -18.61
C LYS A 15 5.88 4.89 -19.47
N ASP A 16 6.24 3.72 -19.01
CA ASP A 16 5.82 2.43 -19.56
C ASP A 16 5.84 1.38 -18.42
N PRO A 17 4.68 1.08 -17.81
CA PRO A 17 4.62 0.17 -16.66
C PRO A 17 4.96 -1.28 -17.01
N ARG A 18 5.09 -1.61 -18.30
CA ARG A 18 5.58 -2.93 -18.74
C ARG A 18 7.10 -3.08 -18.52
N LYS A 19 7.85 -1.97 -18.47
CA LYS A 19 9.33 -1.96 -18.40
C LYS A 19 9.87 -1.57 -17.04
N THR A 20 9.07 -0.91 -16.22
CA THR A 20 9.49 -0.51 -14.88
C THR A 20 9.56 -1.69 -13.93
N THR A 21 10.38 -1.59 -12.89
CA THR A 21 10.64 -2.66 -11.94
C THR A 21 10.71 -2.13 -10.51
N THR A 22 10.31 -2.95 -9.57
CA THR A 22 10.48 -2.71 -8.13
C THR A 22 11.85 -3.16 -7.60
N TYR A 23 12.80 -3.56 -8.45
CA TYR A 23 14.08 -4.15 -8.03
C TYR A 23 14.81 -3.27 -7.00
N GLY A 24 14.89 -1.95 -7.23
CA GLY A 24 15.49 -1.00 -6.30
C GLY A 24 14.79 -0.95 -4.93
N VAL A 25 13.48 -1.23 -4.87
CA VAL A 25 12.75 -1.31 -3.58
C VAL A 25 13.26 -2.48 -2.75
N GLY A 26 13.48 -3.64 -3.39
CA GLY A 26 14.07 -4.80 -2.72
C GLY A 26 15.48 -4.54 -2.21
N GLN A 27 16.30 -3.83 -3.00
CA GLN A 27 17.65 -3.43 -2.57
C GLN A 27 17.60 -2.51 -1.33
N LEU A 28 16.68 -1.54 -1.30
CA LEU A 28 16.52 -0.66 -0.13
C LEU A 28 16.04 -1.43 1.12
N ILE A 29 15.09 -2.37 0.95
CA ILE A 29 14.61 -3.21 2.05
C ILE A 29 15.76 -4.07 2.60
N LEU A 30 16.55 -4.67 1.72
CA LEU A 30 17.70 -5.50 2.11
C LEU A 30 18.74 -4.67 2.87
N ALA A 31 19.14 -3.53 2.32
CA ALA A 31 20.09 -2.62 2.97
C ALA A 31 19.61 -2.13 4.34
N ALA A 32 18.30 -1.84 4.46
CA ALA A 32 17.73 -1.47 5.75
C ALA A 32 17.80 -2.64 6.75
N ALA A 33 17.47 -3.87 6.32
CA ALA A 33 17.58 -5.04 7.19
C ALA A 33 19.04 -5.31 7.63
N GLU A 34 20.00 -5.17 6.71
CA GLU A 34 21.44 -5.34 6.99
C GLU A 34 22.00 -4.27 7.94
N SER A 35 21.35 -3.10 8.05
CA SER A 35 21.73 -2.07 9.03
C SER A 35 21.34 -2.42 10.47
N GLY A 36 20.65 -3.54 10.69
CA GLY A 36 20.32 -4.05 12.02
C GLY A 36 19.06 -3.44 12.65
N VAL A 37 18.15 -2.89 11.83
CA VAL A 37 16.86 -2.38 12.32
C VAL A 37 15.93 -3.54 12.67
N GLU A 38 15.09 -3.34 13.67
CA GLU A 38 14.08 -4.33 14.10
C GLU A 38 12.79 -4.25 13.27
N LYS A 39 12.53 -3.07 12.68
CA LYS A 39 11.30 -2.80 11.94
C LYS A 39 11.54 -1.95 10.71
N ILE A 40 10.92 -2.34 9.58
CA ILE A 40 10.90 -1.60 8.31
C ILE A 40 9.48 -1.23 7.98
N ILE A 41 9.23 0.05 7.74
CA ILE A 41 7.94 0.56 7.27
C ILE A 41 8.09 0.95 5.80
N VAL A 42 7.27 0.37 4.93
CA VAL A 42 7.31 0.60 3.47
C VAL A 42 6.05 1.34 3.04
N GLY A 43 6.22 2.55 2.49
CA GLY A 43 5.14 3.31 1.86
C GLY A 43 5.02 2.97 0.38
N LEU A 44 3.80 2.72 -0.12
CA LEU A 44 3.53 2.29 -1.50
C LEU A 44 3.11 3.43 -2.45
N GLY A 45 2.98 4.66 -1.95
CA GLY A 45 2.52 5.79 -2.74
C GLY A 45 3.44 6.16 -3.90
N GLY A 46 2.87 6.71 -4.98
CA GLY A 46 3.62 7.32 -6.09
C GLY A 46 4.37 6.37 -7.02
N SER A 47 4.05 5.08 -7.04
CA SER A 47 4.74 4.05 -7.83
C SER A 47 4.58 4.22 -9.35
N SER A 48 5.61 3.85 -10.11
CA SER A 48 5.61 3.77 -11.59
C SER A 48 5.48 2.35 -12.12
N THR A 49 5.42 1.34 -11.26
CA THR A 49 5.58 -0.09 -11.59
C THR A 49 4.25 -0.85 -11.60
N ASN A 50 4.24 -1.99 -12.30
CA ASN A 50 3.11 -2.94 -12.32
C ASN A 50 3.63 -4.39 -12.37
N ASP A 51 4.71 -4.67 -11.62
CA ASP A 51 5.40 -5.96 -11.61
C ASP A 51 5.04 -6.86 -10.42
N GLY A 52 4.01 -6.49 -9.63
CA GLY A 52 3.56 -7.26 -8.47
C GLY A 52 4.61 -7.42 -7.37
N GLY A 53 5.64 -6.57 -7.36
CA GLY A 53 6.74 -6.69 -6.41
C GLY A 53 7.78 -7.76 -6.78
N CYS A 54 7.69 -8.34 -7.99
CA CYS A 54 8.63 -9.39 -8.43
C CYS A 54 10.06 -8.90 -8.51
N GLY A 55 10.28 -7.64 -8.98
CA GLY A 55 11.61 -7.05 -8.98
C GLY A 55 12.19 -6.95 -7.57
N ALA A 56 11.41 -6.47 -6.61
CA ALA A 56 11.84 -6.38 -5.21
C ALA A 56 12.14 -7.77 -4.62
N ALA A 57 11.32 -8.76 -4.93
CA ALA A 57 11.54 -10.14 -4.51
C ALA A 57 12.83 -10.72 -5.11
N ALA A 58 13.08 -10.48 -6.40
CA ALA A 58 14.31 -10.92 -7.08
C ALA A 58 15.55 -10.30 -6.43
N ALA A 59 15.51 -9.00 -6.08
CA ALA A 59 16.62 -8.31 -5.44
C ALA A 59 17.01 -8.91 -4.07
N VAL A 60 16.09 -9.60 -3.42
CA VAL A 60 16.34 -10.27 -2.13
C VAL A 60 16.50 -11.79 -2.24
N GLY A 61 16.66 -12.31 -3.46
CA GLY A 61 17.03 -13.70 -3.74
C GLY A 61 15.88 -14.64 -4.08
N VAL A 62 14.64 -14.16 -4.22
CA VAL A 62 13.54 -14.95 -4.79
C VAL A 62 13.79 -15.14 -6.29
N LYS A 63 13.54 -16.34 -6.80
CA LYS A 63 13.76 -16.68 -8.20
C LYS A 63 12.47 -16.95 -8.93
N PHE A 64 12.41 -16.43 -10.16
CA PHE A 64 11.28 -16.60 -11.08
C PHE A 64 11.72 -17.35 -12.32
N TYR A 65 10.91 -18.30 -12.76
CA TYR A 65 11.22 -19.16 -13.91
C TYR A 65 10.08 -19.12 -14.91
N ASP A 66 10.46 -19.07 -16.19
CA ASP A 66 9.54 -19.20 -17.31
C ASP A 66 9.17 -20.68 -17.59
N ARG A 67 8.37 -20.90 -18.63
CA ARG A 67 7.93 -22.25 -19.05
C ARG A 67 9.08 -23.17 -19.48
N ASP A 68 10.21 -22.61 -19.89
CA ASP A 68 11.39 -23.38 -20.32
C ASP A 68 12.33 -23.64 -19.12
N GLY A 69 11.96 -23.22 -17.93
CA GLY A 69 12.75 -23.33 -16.70
C GLY A 69 13.92 -22.34 -16.63
N LYS A 70 13.91 -21.31 -17.45
CA LYS A 70 14.94 -20.28 -17.44
C LYS A 70 14.61 -19.22 -16.38
N GLU A 71 15.59 -18.89 -15.55
CA GLU A 71 15.51 -17.84 -14.55
C GLU A 71 15.50 -16.47 -15.22
N PHE A 72 14.61 -15.56 -14.73
CA PHE A 72 14.53 -14.16 -15.18
C PHE A 72 14.03 -13.25 -14.08
N VAL A 73 14.24 -11.93 -14.22
CA VAL A 73 13.67 -10.91 -13.33
C VAL A 73 12.42 -10.35 -14.00
N PRO A 74 11.23 -10.57 -13.45
CA PRO A 74 9.99 -10.08 -14.06
C PRO A 74 9.88 -8.55 -14.02
N THR A 75 9.22 -8.02 -15.05
CA THR A 75 8.71 -6.64 -15.13
C THR A 75 7.21 -6.70 -15.37
N GLY A 76 6.50 -5.58 -15.39
CA GLY A 76 5.06 -5.57 -15.66
C GLY A 76 4.68 -6.34 -16.94
N GLY A 77 5.45 -6.16 -18.02
CA GLY A 77 5.18 -6.82 -19.32
C GLY A 77 5.56 -8.30 -19.36
N THR A 78 6.22 -8.84 -18.34
CA THR A 78 6.67 -10.24 -18.34
C THR A 78 6.13 -11.05 -17.16
N THR A 79 5.22 -10.49 -16.36
CA THR A 79 4.53 -11.22 -15.28
C THR A 79 3.70 -12.39 -15.79
N ALA A 80 3.20 -12.32 -17.04
CA ALA A 80 2.48 -13.40 -17.70
C ALA A 80 3.36 -14.65 -17.99
N ASP A 81 4.69 -14.47 -18.08
CA ASP A 81 5.64 -15.55 -18.39
C ASP A 81 6.05 -16.35 -17.15
N ILE A 82 5.66 -15.93 -15.97
CA ILE A 82 6.01 -16.60 -14.71
C ILE A 82 5.28 -17.95 -14.64
N CYS A 83 6.06 -19.03 -14.59
CA CYS A 83 5.56 -20.40 -14.42
C CYS A 83 5.90 -20.99 -13.06
N LYS A 84 6.98 -20.52 -12.42
CA LYS A 84 7.38 -20.99 -11.08
C LYS A 84 8.05 -19.87 -10.29
N ILE A 85 7.75 -19.84 -9.00
CA ILE A 85 8.41 -18.97 -8.00
C ILE A 85 9.15 -19.87 -7.01
N ASP A 86 10.42 -19.57 -6.75
CA ASP A 86 11.23 -20.24 -5.75
C ASP A 86 11.67 -19.28 -4.66
N LEU A 87 11.14 -19.49 -3.47
CA LEU A 87 11.38 -18.65 -2.29
C LEU A 87 12.62 -19.07 -1.49
N SER A 88 13.25 -20.21 -1.83
CA SER A 88 14.32 -20.82 -1.03
C SER A 88 15.58 -19.96 -0.94
N GLY A 89 15.82 -19.11 -1.94
CA GLY A 89 16.97 -18.19 -1.99
C GLY A 89 16.76 -16.86 -1.28
N LYS A 90 15.59 -16.62 -0.66
CA LYS A 90 15.30 -15.35 0.02
C LYS A 90 16.28 -15.11 1.17
N ALA A 91 16.83 -13.90 1.23
CA ALA A 91 17.78 -13.47 2.26
C ALA A 91 17.24 -13.72 3.68
N GLU A 92 17.92 -14.55 4.46
CA GLU A 92 17.50 -14.98 5.81
C GLU A 92 17.36 -13.82 6.80
N ILE A 93 18.10 -12.72 6.60
CA ILE A 93 18.04 -11.55 7.48
C ILE A 93 16.64 -10.93 7.52
N LEU A 94 15.86 -11.04 6.43
CA LEU A 94 14.49 -10.55 6.36
C LEU A 94 13.52 -11.28 7.30
N ASN A 95 13.87 -12.48 7.76
CA ASN A 95 13.07 -13.22 8.73
C ASN A 95 13.23 -12.67 10.17
N LYS A 96 14.21 -11.78 10.39
CA LYS A 96 14.54 -11.19 11.70
C LYS A 96 13.98 -9.78 11.86
N VAL A 97 13.34 -9.23 10.83
CA VAL A 97 12.86 -7.86 10.77
C VAL A 97 11.34 -7.85 10.60
N GLU A 98 10.64 -7.09 11.42
CA GLU A 98 9.22 -6.82 11.20
C GLU A 98 9.05 -5.90 9.99
N ILE A 99 8.30 -6.32 8.98
CA ILE A 99 8.00 -5.47 7.81
C ILE A 99 6.53 -5.11 7.82
N VAL A 100 6.23 -3.81 7.80
CA VAL A 100 4.88 -3.24 7.73
C VAL A 100 4.77 -2.43 6.45
N THR A 101 3.72 -2.65 5.69
CA THR A 101 3.45 -1.91 4.46
C THR A 101 2.28 -0.98 4.64
N MET A 102 2.51 0.32 4.51
CA MET A 102 1.45 1.34 4.55
C MET A 102 0.67 1.31 3.25
N CYS A 103 -0.64 1.04 3.36
CA CYS A 103 -1.56 0.95 2.24
C CYS A 103 -2.93 1.49 2.63
N ASP A 104 -3.36 2.59 2.00
CA ASP A 104 -4.63 3.28 2.26
C ASP A 104 -5.71 2.97 1.22
N ILE A 105 -5.51 1.95 0.40
CA ILE A 105 -6.46 1.49 -0.61
C ILE A 105 -6.84 0.04 -0.36
N ASP A 106 -7.99 -0.37 -0.87
CA ASP A 106 -8.59 -1.70 -0.70
C ASP A 106 -8.65 -2.52 -2.01
N ASN A 107 -8.10 -1.99 -3.10
CA ASN A 107 -8.15 -2.62 -4.41
C ASN A 107 -7.51 -4.02 -4.41
N PRO A 108 -8.15 -5.03 -5.08
CA PRO A 108 -7.59 -6.36 -5.25
C PRO A 108 -6.45 -6.38 -6.26
N MET A 109 -5.78 -7.53 -6.42
CA MET A 109 -4.64 -7.65 -7.33
C MET A 109 -5.00 -7.33 -8.78
N TYR A 110 -6.06 -7.89 -9.32
CA TYR A 110 -6.45 -7.82 -10.73
C TYR A 110 -7.97 -7.64 -10.89
N GLY A 111 -8.43 -7.55 -12.14
CA GLY A 111 -9.82 -7.34 -12.49
C GLY A 111 -10.21 -5.86 -12.58
N PRO A 112 -11.49 -5.53 -12.81
CA PRO A 112 -11.94 -4.16 -13.12
C PRO A 112 -11.60 -3.11 -12.05
N THR A 113 -11.45 -3.52 -10.80
CA THR A 113 -11.04 -2.68 -9.68
C THR A 113 -9.61 -2.96 -9.22
N GLY A 114 -8.87 -3.78 -9.95
CA GLY A 114 -7.50 -4.20 -9.64
C GLY A 114 -6.42 -3.19 -10.01
N ALA A 115 -5.19 -3.59 -9.75
CA ALA A 115 -3.99 -2.77 -9.90
C ALA A 115 -3.86 -2.10 -11.27
N SER A 116 -4.00 -2.88 -12.35
CA SER A 116 -3.75 -2.43 -13.71
C SER A 116 -4.84 -1.50 -14.20
N HIS A 117 -6.11 -1.84 -13.96
CA HIS A 117 -7.26 -1.05 -14.40
C HIS A 117 -7.33 0.32 -13.72
N ILE A 118 -7.12 0.37 -12.40
CA ILE A 118 -7.28 1.61 -11.62
C ILE A 118 -6.05 2.49 -11.70
N PHE A 119 -4.85 1.92 -11.66
CA PHE A 119 -3.60 2.68 -11.51
C PHE A 119 -2.68 2.64 -12.73
N GLY A 120 -2.96 1.77 -13.72
CA GLY A 120 -2.17 1.66 -14.95
C GLY A 120 -2.15 2.94 -15.79
N PRO A 121 -3.30 3.61 -16.05
CA PRO A 121 -3.36 4.79 -16.89
C PRO A 121 -2.44 5.93 -16.45
N GLN A 122 -2.40 6.24 -15.14
CA GLN A 122 -1.48 7.28 -14.62
C GLN A 122 0.01 6.93 -14.79
N LYS A 123 0.33 5.64 -14.96
CA LYS A 123 1.69 5.11 -15.20
C LYS A 123 2.04 5.04 -16.69
N GLY A 124 1.13 5.48 -17.56
CA GLY A 124 1.32 5.52 -19.01
C GLY A 124 0.75 4.32 -19.78
N ALA A 125 -0.07 3.47 -19.14
CA ALA A 125 -0.73 2.38 -19.83
C ALA A 125 -1.94 2.91 -20.64
N ASP A 126 -2.01 2.55 -21.91
CA ASP A 126 -3.22 2.63 -22.71
C ASP A 126 -4.16 1.44 -22.42
N GLU A 127 -5.36 1.42 -23.03
CA GLU A 127 -6.35 0.37 -22.78
C GLU A 127 -5.83 -1.04 -23.09
N ALA A 128 -5.04 -1.20 -24.17
CA ALA A 128 -4.49 -2.49 -24.55
C ALA A 128 -3.41 -2.95 -23.54
N MET A 129 -2.56 -2.03 -23.10
CA MET A 129 -1.58 -2.30 -22.05
C MET A 129 -2.24 -2.63 -20.71
N VAL A 130 -3.34 -1.98 -20.33
CA VAL A 130 -4.09 -2.30 -19.11
C VAL A 130 -4.55 -3.75 -19.12
N LEU A 131 -5.12 -4.23 -20.23
CA LEU A 131 -5.56 -5.62 -20.36
C LEU A 131 -4.38 -6.61 -20.29
N GLU A 132 -3.29 -6.30 -20.99
CA GLU A 132 -2.04 -7.10 -20.95
C GLU A 132 -1.49 -7.21 -19.52
N LEU A 133 -1.37 -6.09 -18.84
CA LEU A 133 -0.87 -6.03 -17.47
C LEU A 133 -1.79 -6.74 -16.49
N ASP A 134 -3.11 -6.63 -16.66
CA ASP A 134 -4.08 -7.30 -15.77
C ASP A 134 -4.02 -8.82 -15.88
N GLU A 135 -3.95 -9.36 -17.10
CA GLU A 135 -3.73 -10.80 -17.31
C GLU A 135 -2.38 -11.26 -16.75
N GLY A 136 -1.32 -10.43 -16.86
CA GLY A 136 -0.04 -10.70 -16.23
C GLY A 136 -0.13 -10.78 -14.71
N ILE A 137 -0.81 -9.84 -14.05
CA ILE A 137 -1.03 -9.86 -12.59
C ILE A 137 -1.90 -11.04 -12.16
N LYS A 138 -2.89 -11.41 -12.95
CA LYS A 138 -3.72 -12.61 -12.71
C LYS A 138 -2.89 -13.90 -12.78
N ASN A 139 -1.99 -14.03 -13.76
CA ASN A 139 -1.05 -15.15 -13.81
C ASN A 139 -0.10 -15.14 -12.60
N LEU A 140 0.43 -13.99 -12.22
CA LEU A 140 1.27 -13.83 -11.03
C LEU A 140 0.53 -14.26 -9.77
N SER A 141 -0.75 -13.89 -9.62
CA SER A 141 -1.59 -14.31 -8.48
C SER A 141 -1.66 -15.83 -8.36
N ARG A 142 -1.86 -16.54 -9.49
CA ARG A 142 -1.84 -18.00 -9.51
C ARG A 142 -0.47 -18.55 -9.06
N ALA A 143 0.62 -18.01 -9.61
CA ALA A 143 1.97 -18.47 -9.26
C ALA A 143 2.32 -18.19 -7.78
N ILE A 144 1.86 -17.06 -7.23
CA ILE A 144 1.98 -16.75 -5.80
C ILE A 144 1.20 -17.78 -4.98
N THR A 145 -0.06 -18.05 -5.34
CA THR A 145 -0.89 -19.02 -4.63
C THR A 145 -0.23 -20.41 -4.58
N GLU A 146 0.36 -20.85 -5.69
CA GLU A 146 1.13 -22.11 -5.74
C GLU A 146 2.37 -22.07 -4.84
N ALA A 147 3.09 -20.93 -4.78
CA ALA A 147 4.33 -20.82 -4.04
C ALA A 147 4.14 -20.72 -2.51
N ILE A 148 3.07 -20.03 -2.06
CA ILE A 148 2.82 -19.81 -0.62
C ILE A 148 1.67 -20.64 -0.04
N GLY A 149 0.94 -21.39 -0.91
CA GLY A 149 -0.18 -22.25 -0.51
C GLY A 149 -1.45 -21.50 -0.10
N LYS A 150 -1.57 -20.21 -0.43
CA LYS A 150 -2.71 -19.36 -0.04
C LYS A 150 -3.04 -18.35 -1.15
N ASP A 151 -4.31 -18.25 -1.52
CA ASP A 151 -4.80 -17.18 -2.38
C ASP A 151 -4.91 -15.85 -1.59
N ILE A 152 -4.28 -14.81 -2.11
CA ILE A 152 -4.28 -13.47 -1.55
C ILE A 152 -4.82 -12.42 -2.52
N SER A 153 -5.38 -12.84 -3.67
CA SER A 153 -5.78 -11.95 -4.75
C SER A 153 -6.81 -10.90 -4.34
N GLU A 154 -7.75 -11.28 -3.47
CA GLU A 154 -8.83 -10.44 -2.97
C GLU A 154 -8.53 -9.78 -1.61
N VAL A 155 -7.32 -9.97 -1.06
CA VAL A 155 -6.97 -9.30 0.20
C VAL A 155 -6.91 -7.79 -0.05
N PRO A 156 -7.63 -6.97 0.73
CA PRO A 156 -7.65 -5.52 0.56
C PRO A 156 -6.24 -4.92 0.52
N GLY A 157 -5.98 -4.11 -0.51
CA GLY A 157 -4.69 -3.43 -0.70
C GLY A 157 -3.65 -4.22 -1.50
N THR A 158 -3.91 -5.47 -1.88
CA THR A 158 -2.97 -6.26 -2.68
C THR A 158 -2.72 -5.67 -4.06
N GLY A 159 -3.68 -4.90 -4.62
CA GLY A 159 -3.53 -4.16 -5.87
C GLY A 159 -2.68 -2.89 -5.76
N ALA A 160 -2.34 -2.45 -4.56
CA ALA A 160 -1.57 -1.22 -4.36
C ALA A 160 -0.23 -1.27 -5.11
N ALA A 161 0.12 -0.12 -5.70
CA ALA A 161 1.41 0.09 -6.37
C ALA A 161 1.72 -0.94 -7.48
N GLY A 162 0.70 -1.28 -8.29
CA GLY A 162 0.85 -2.27 -9.36
C GLY A 162 1.03 -3.68 -8.83
N ALA A 163 0.20 -4.03 -7.86
CA ALA A 163 0.20 -5.27 -7.09
C ALA A 163 1.45 -5.49 -6.22
N MET A 164 2.25 -4.45 -5.95
CA MET A 164 3.34 -4.52 -4.96
C MET A 164 2.80 -4.92 -3.58
N GLY A 165 1.57 -4.50 -3.19
CA GLY A 165 0.93 -4.92 -1.95
C GLY A 165 0.87 -6.44 -1.79
N ALA A 166 0.54 -7.18 -2.85
CA ALA A 166 0.58 -8.64 -2.87
C ALA A 166 2.01 -9.17 -2.72
N GLY A 167 2.97 -8.58 -3.44
CA GLY A 167 4.39 -8.94 -3.31
C GLY A 167 4.92 -8.76 -1.89
N MET A 168 4.50 -7.69 -1.21
CA MET A 168 4.89 -7.46 0.18
C MET A 168 4.36 -8.54 1.13
N ILE A 169 3.13 -9.01 0.92
CA ILE A 169 2.59 -10.14 1.69
C ILE A 169 3.35 -11.43 1.35
N ALA A 170 3.41 -11.77 0.05
CA ALA A 170 3.88 -13.08 -0.42
C ALA A 170 5.38 -13.29 -0.20
N PHE A 171 6.20 -12.28 -0.52
CA PHE A 171 7.66 -12.42 -0.56
C PHE A 171 8.34 -11.90 0.70
N PHE A 172 7.75 -10.90 1.35
CA PHE A 172 8.36 -10.27 2.52
C PHE A 172 7.66 -10.62 3.85
N GLY A 173 6.52 -11.32 3.79
CA GLY A 173 5.73 -11.64 4.99
C GLY A 173 5.17 -10.39 5.68
N SER A 174 5.06 -9.29 4.95
CA SER A 174 4.57 -8.01 5.47
C SER A 174 3.08 -8.03 5.73
N ARG A 175 2.64 -7.33 6.75
CA ARG A 175 1.21 -6.98 6.90
C ARG A 175 0.92 -5.66 6.21
N LEU A 176 -0.21 -5.60 5.51
CA LEU A 176 -0.74 -4.33 5.00
C LEU A 176 -1.47 -3.62 6.15
N GLN A 177 -1.20 -2.35 6.32
CA GLN A 177 -1.77 -1.54 7.39
C GLN A 177 -2.02 -0.12 6.88
N MET A 178 -3.14 0.47 7.28
CA MET A 178 -3.41 1.87 6.95
C MET A 178 -2.33 2.80 7.49
N GLY A 179 -1.99 3.84 6.72
CA GLY A 179 -0.92 4.77 7.07
C GLY A 179 -1.15 5.41 8.43
N ILE A 180 -2.38 5.84 8.73
CA ILE A 180 -2.72 6.43 10.04
C ILE A 180 -2.45 5.45 11.18
N GLN A 181 -2.85 4.19 11.07
CA GLN A 181 -2.62 3.19 12.12
C GLN A 181 -1.12 2.95 12.34
N THR A 182 -0.36 2.92 11.25
CA THR A 182 1.10 2.77 11.33
C THR A 182 1.75 3.96 12.04
N VAL A 183 1.29 5.18 11.77
CA VAL A 183 1.78 6.38 12.46
C VAL A 183 1.41 6.34 13.94
N LEU A 184 0.15 6.07 14.28
CA LEU A 184 -0.33 6.02 15.65
C LEU A 184 0.40 4.96 16.48
N ASP A 185 0.69 3.78 15.90
CA ASP A 185 1.49 2.74 16.55
C ASP A 185 2.95 3.20 16.77
N THR A 186 3.54 3.85 15.78
CA THR A 186 4.94 4.29 15.83
C THR A 186 5.16 5.35 16.91
N VAL A 187 4.22 6.29 17.04
CA VAL A 187 4.30 7.34 18.08
C VAL A 187 3.77 6.89 19.43
N LYS A 188 3.32 5.64 19.56
CA LYS A 188 2.69 5.09 20.78
C LYS A 188 1.50 5.95 21.24
N PHE A 189 0.64 6.28 20.29
CA PHE A 189 -0.48 7.19 20.49
C PHE A 189 -1.36 6.81 21.69
N ASP A 190 -1.62 5.52 21.90
CA ASP A 190 -2.46 5.06 23.00
C ASP A 190 -1.86 5.38 24.38
N GLU A 191 -0.53 5.37 24.50
CA GLU A 191 0.17 5.80 25.72
C GLU A 191 0.10 7.32 25.86
N MET A 192 0.25 8.07 24.75
CA MET A 192 0.23 9.54 24.76
C MET A 192 -1.12 10.13 25.19
N ILE A 193 -2.24 9.46 24.86
CA ILE A 193 -3.58 9.96 25.19
C ILE A 193 -4.10 9.49 26.53
N SER A 194 -3.34 8.66 27.27
CA SER A 194 -3.83 8.01 28.49
C SER A 194 -4.33 9.00 29.57
N ASP A 195 -3.67 10.14 29.69
CA ASP A 195 -3.98 11.23 30.63
C ASP A 195 -4.64 12.44 29.99
N ALA A 196 -4.96 12.39 28.70
CA ALA A 196 -5.63 13.50 28.01
C ALA A 196 -7.13 13.54 28.31
N ASP A 197 -7.69 14.72 28.55
CA ASP A 197 -9.13 14.96 28.64
C ASP A 197 -9.78 15.10 27.26
N TYR A 198 -9.06 15.75 26.35
CA TYR A 198 -9.49 16.01 24.97
C TYR A 198 -8.38 15.74 23.99
N ILE A 199 -8.73 15.24 22.82
CA ILE A 199 -7.84 15.08 21.68
C ILE A 199 -8.34 16.00 20.58
N ILE A 200 -7.48 16.90 20.09
CA ILE A 200 -7.81 17.81 18.99
C ILE A 200 -7.09 17.31 17.75
N THR A 201 -7.85 17.11 16.69
CA THR A 201 -7.34 16.67 15.38
C THR A 201 -7.98 17.47 14.26
N GLY A 202 -7.50 17.30 13.03
CA GLY A 202 -8.08 18.01 11.89
C GLY A 202 -7.63 17.51 10.55
N GLU A 203 -8.38 17.89 9.53
CA GLU A 203 -8.06 17.64 8.12
C GLU A 203 -8.68 18.70 7.23
N GLY A 204 -8.32 18.75 5.94
CA GLY A 204 -8.84 19.74 5.00
C GLY A 204 -10.34 19.62 4.78
N LYS A 205 -10.87 18.40 4.66
CA LYS A 205 -12.31 18.13 4.49
C LYS A 205 -12.66 16.79 5.12
N LEU A 206 -13.75 16.76 5.89
CA LEU A 206 -14.37 15.54 6.38
C LEU A 206 -15.41 15.08 5.34
N ASP A 207 -15.11 14.00 4.62
CA ASP A 207 -15.93 13.43 3.56
C ASP A 207 -15.96 11.89 3.63
N SER A 208 -16.58 11.26 2.63
CA SER A 208 -16.66 9.79 2.56
C SER A 208 -15.30 9.08 2.52
N GLN A 209 -14.23 9.75 2.07
CA GLN A 209 -12.87 9.20 2.11
C GLN A 209 -12.28 9.25 3.53
N SER A 210 -12.59 10.31 4.29
CA SER A 210 -12.20 10.40 5.71
C SER A 210 -12.75 9.25 6.52
N LEU A 211 -14.00 8.83 6.25
CA LEU A 211 -14.67 7.71 6.93
C LEU A 211 -14.03 6.34 6.65
N ARG A 212 -13.17 6.22 5.64
CA ARG A 212 -12.39 5.00 5.39
C ARG A 212 -11.19 4.83 6.33
N GLY A 213 -11.18 5.52 7.46
CA GLY A 213 -10.14 5.40 8.50
C GLY A 213 -8.91 6.27 8.22
N LYS A 214 -9.07 7.44 7.58
CA LYS A 214 -8.00 8.45 7.48
C LYS A 214 -7.75 9.13 8.84
N VAL A 215 -7.05 10.25 8.85
CA VAL A 215 -6.47 10.83 10.07
C VAL A 215 -7.50 11.04 11.19
N VAL A 216 -8.58 11.79 10.93
CA VAL A 216 -9.58 12.11 11.95
C VAL A 216 -10.26 10.86 12.50
N ILE A 217 -10.71 9.98 11.61
CA ILE A 217 -11.41 8.76 12.01
C ILE A 217 -10.48 7.75 12.66
N GLY A 218 -9.26 7.56 12.10
CA GLY A 218 -8.28 6.66 12.70
C GLY A 218 -7.90 7.05 14.13
N ILE A 219 -7.78 8.36 14.41
CA ILE A 219 -7.57 8.89 15.76
C ILE A 219 -8.80 8.65 16.63
N ALA A 220 -10.00 8.95 16.11
CA ALA A 220 -11.26 8.81 16.88
C ALA A 220 -11.53 7.36 17.29
N GLU A 221 -11.34 6.40 16.40
CA GLU A 221 -11.49 4.97 16.70
C GLU A 221 -10.51 4.48 17.78
N ARG A 222 -9.27 5.00 17.78
CA ARG A 222 -8.28 4.66 18.82
C ARG A 222 -8.65 5.29 20.16
N ALA A 223 -9.01 6.57 20.15
CA ALA A 223 -9.41 7.35 21.31
C ALA A 223 -10.67 6.77 21.99
N LYS A 224 -11.65 6.34 21.18
CA LYS A 224 -12.88 5.70 21.65
C LYS A 224 -12.64 4.45 22.50
N LYS A 225 -11.57 3.68 22.21
CA LYS A 225 -11.20 2.48 23.00
C LYS A 225 -10.77 2.82 24.43
N GLN A 226 -10.44 4.08 24.69
CA GLN A 226 -10.03 4.60 26.00
C GLN A 226 -11.03 5.65 26.55
N ASP A 227 -12.24 5.70 25.99
CA ASP A 227 -13.30 6.66 26.36
C ASP A 227 -12.85 8.12 26.33
N LYS A 228 -11.96 8.47 25.36
CA LYS A 228 -11.44 9.83 25.19
C LYS A 228 -12.28 10.64 24.22
N ASN A 229 -12.45 11.92 24.51
CA ASN A 229 -13.17 12.85 23.65
C ASN A 229 -12.30 13.36 22.50
N VAL A 230 -12.83 13.31 21.27
CA VAL A 230 -12.13 13.79 20.06
C VAL A 230 -12.87 14.96 19.43
N ILE A 231 -12.17 16.07 19.28
CA ILE A 231 -12.65 17.29 18.64
C ILE A 231 -11.95 17.40 17.28
N ALA A 232 -12.72 17.37 16.19
CA ALA A 232 -12.22 17.55 14.84
C ALA A 232 -12.42 19.00 14.39
N VAL A 233 -11.31 19.68 14.05
CA VAL A 233 -11.32 21.01 13.40
C VAL A 233 -10.98 20.78 11.92
N VAL A 234 -11.93 21.03 11.03
CA VAL A 234 -11.80 20.68 9.61
C VAL A 234 -12.03 21.88 8.71
N GLY A 235 -11.40 21.91 7.53
CA GLY A 235 -11.62 22.97 6.56
C GLY A 235 -13.07 23.05 6.09
N GLY A 236 -13.67 21.89 5.79
CA GLY A 236 -15.09 21.70 5.48
C GLY A 236 -15.56 20.33 5.92
N ALA A 237 -16.88 20.13 5.93
CA ALA A 237 -17.48 18.81 6.22
C ALA A 237 -18.69 18.60 5.32
N ASP A 238 -18.89 17.37 4.87
CA ASP A 238 -20.12 16.97 4.21
C ASP A 238 -21.15 16.58 5.27
N ASP A 239 -22.27 17.30 5.35
CA ASP A 239 -23.29 17.12 6.40
C ASP A 239 -23.77 15.66 6.51
N ALA A 240 -23.87 14.96 5.38
CA ALA A 240 -24.27 13.56 5.34
C ALA A 240 -23.27 12.59 6.01
N GLU A 241 -22.02 13.02 6.24
CA GLU A 241 -20.96 12.17 6.79
C GLU A 241 -20.67 12.49 8.28
N ILE A 242 -21.17 13.62 8.79
CA ILE A 242 -20.92 14.06 10.17
C ILE A 242 -21.50 13.06 11.20
N ASP A 243 -22.72 12.58 10.97
CA ASP A 243 -23.36 11.61 11.89
C ASP A 243 -22.57 10.32 11.98
N LYS A 244 -22.06 9.83 10.86
CA LYS A 244 -21.20 8.64 10.83
C LYS A 244 -19.87 8.86 11.57
N ALA A 245 -19.29 10.06 11.45
CA ALA A 245 -18.07 10.40 12.19
C ALA A 245 -18.32 10.36 13.71
N TYR A 246 -19.47 10.81 14.18
CA TYR A 246 -19.86 10.67 15.59
C TYR A 246 -19.99 9.20 16.03
N GLU A 247 -20.62 8.36 15.21
CA GLU A 247 -20.70 6.91 15.46
C GLU A 247 -19.31 6.27 15.55
N MET A 248 -18.33 6.77 14.77
CA MET A 248 -16.96 6.27 14.74
C MET A 248 -16.07 6.83 15.87
N GLY A 249 -16.61 7.71 16.73
CA GLY A 249 -15.91 8.16 17.94
C GLY A 249 -15.49 9.62 17.96
N VAL A 250 -15.83 10.41 16.95
CA VAL A 250 -15.66 11.88 17.00
C VAL A 250 -16.70 12.42 17.97
N THR A 251 -16.30 13.31 18.90
CA THR A 251 -17.20 13.93 19.87
C THR A 251 -17.80 15.24 19.34
N ALA A 252 -17.01 16.02 18.59
CA ALA A 252 -17.45 17.26 17.98
C ALA A 252 -16.70 17.55 16.68
N VAL A 253 -17.40 18.14 15.70
CA VAL A 253 -16.84 18.58 14.42
C VAL A 253 -17.03 20.09 14.29
N PHE A 254 -15.94 20.82 14.03
CA PHE A 254 -15.93 22.26 13.82
C PHE A 254 -15.40 22.59 12.42
N PRO A 255 -16.29 22.75 11.40
CA PRO A 255 -15.87 23.25 10.10
C PRO A 255 -15.52 24.74 10.22
N ILE A 256 -14.30 25.11 9.76
CA ILE A 256 -13.87 26.53 9.75
C ILE A 256 -14.46 27.30 8.56
N ASN A 257 -14.73 26.60 7.44
CA ASN A 257 -15.41 27.17 6.28
C ASN A 257 -16.84 26.64 6.23
N ARG A 258 -17.80 27.47 6.64
CA ARG A 258 -19.24 27.13 6.60
C ARG A 258 -19.90 27.45 5.27
N LEU A 259 -19.28 28.30 4.46
CA LEU A 259 -19.74 28.69 3.13
C LEU A 259 -18.57 28.59 2.15
N PRO A 260 -18.84 28.31 0.84
CA PRO A 260 -17.81 28.40 -0.17
C PRO A 260 -17.16 29.78 -0.12
N GLN A 261 -15.84 29.83 0.00
CA GLN A 261 -15.08 31.06 -0.11
C GLN A 261 -14.22 30.96 -1.36
N ASP A 262 -14.27 32.00 -2.21
CA ASP A 262 -13.32 32.16 -3.29
C ASP A 262 -11.93 32.44 -2.70
N PHE A 263 -10.93 31.75 -3.21
CA PHE A 263 -9.53 31.95 -2.86
C PHE A 263 -8.91 33.01 -3.75
#